data_df5390fc6a3579bd9651f20141eae669
#
_entry.id   df5390fc6a3579bd9651f20141eae669
#
_cell.length_a   1.000
_cell.length_b   1.000
_cell.length_c   1.000
_cell.angle_alpha   90.00
_cell.angle_beta   90.00
_cell.angle_gamma   90.00
#
_symmetry.space_group_name_H-M   'P 1'
#
loop_
_entity.id
_entity.type
_entity.pdbx_description
1 polymer ?
#
loop_
_entity_poly.entity_id
_entity_poly.type
_entity_poly.pdbx_seq_one_letter_code
_entity_poly.pdbx_strand_id
1 'polypeptide(L)'
;ECRSKTMNYFKVKKFVVPEDLRYLLASIMSEAKSTFQLPDFNPNLDKLVLKSEPSVGGGQVIRNNLEELFIKLIRVETAKPASKEVFISKIEDSDALEDEIVKILENNVYGNITLDAISDALHYGKTTICKTFKKRTGKTIIGYYLELKIEESKKLIRENRSFSEISSSLCFDSLPHFTKTFKRITTMTPREYKNSIL
;
A
#
# COMPACT_ATOMS: atom_id res chain seq x y z
N GLU A 1 -14.12 -2.32 -19.05
CA GLU A 1 -13.12 -2.08 -18.00
C GLU A 1 -13.66 -1.06 -17.01
N CYS A 2 -13.90 -1.50 -15.78
CA CYS A 2 -14.28 -0.59 -14.71
C CYS A 2 -13.01 0.11 -14.21
N ARG A 3 -12.83 1.39 -14.58
CA ARG A 3 -11.67 2.22 -14.18
C ARG A 3 -11.88 2.93 -12.83
N SER A 4 -12.83 2.48 -12.02
CA SER A 4 -13.08 3.05 -10.70
C SER A 4 -11.90 2.79 -9.76
N LYS A 5 -11.45 3.82 -9.05
CA LYS A 5 -10.42 3.70 -8.00
C LYS A 5 -10.83 2.72 -6.92
N THR A 6 -12.12 2.57 -6.68
CA THR A 6 -12.71 1.62 -5.72
C THR A 6 -12.41 0.16 -6.09
N MET A 7 -12.26 -0.16 -7.39
CA MET A 7 -11.91 -1.51 -7.83
C MET A 7 -10.47 -1.91 -7.51
N ASN A 8 -9.60 -0.96 -7.20
CA ASN A 8 -8.24 -1.26 -6.71
C ASN A 8 -8.26 -2.01 -5.38
N TYR A 9 -9.34 -1.85 -4.59
CA TYR A 9 -9.57 -2.57 -3.35
C TYR A 9 -9.54 -4.10 -3.54
N PHE A 10 -10.02 -4.59 -4.68
CA PHE A 10 -10.08 -6.02 -5.00
C PHE A 10 -8.81 -6.58 -5.65
N LYS A 11 -7.83 -5.72 -5.99
CA LYS A 11 -6.56 -6.18 -6.53
C LYS A 11 -5.78 -6.94 -5.44
N VAL A 12 -5.37 -8.16 -5.78
CA VAL A 12 -4.47 -9.00 -4.95
C VAL A 12 -5.05 -9.44 -3.59
N LYS A 13 -6.32 -9.18 -3.27
CA LYS A 13 -6.95 -9.66 -2.04
C LYS A 13 -7.70 -10.97 -2.24
N LYS A 14 -7.58 -11.90 -1.29
CA LYS A 14 -8.44 -13.07 -1.18
C LYS A 14 -9.57 -12.74 -0.20
N PHE A 15 -10.81 -12.95 -0.64
CA PHE A 15 -11.99 -12.71 0.17
C PHE A 15 -12.66 -14.03 0.53
N VAL A 16 -13.08 -14.15 1.78
CA VAL A 16 -14.06 -15.15 2.18
C VAL A 16 -15.42 -14.48 2.10
N VAL A 17 -16.28 -14.96 1.21
CA VAL A 17 -17.63 -14.41 1.07
C VAL A 17 -18.47 -14.85 2.27
N PRO A 18 -19.00 -13.88 3.06
CA PRO A 18 -19.88 -14.17 4.19
C PRO A 18 -21.11 -14.99 3.78
N GLU A 19 -21.66 -15.77 4.70
CA GLU A 19 -22.80 -16.66 4.40
C GLU A 19 -24.04 -15.89 3.93
N ASP A 20 -24.29 -14.76 4.52
CA ASP A 20 -25.37 -13.84 4.18
C ASP A 20 -25.25 -13.22 2.78
N LEU A 21 -24.10 -13.30 2.13
CA LEU A 21 -23.86 -12.80 0.76
C LEU A 21 -23.77 -13.91 -0.28
N ARG A 22 -23.78 -15.19 0.12
CA ARG A 22 -23.65 -16.33 -0.81
C ARG A 22 -24.81 -16.44 -1.80
N TYR A 23 -25.99 -15.92 -1.43
CA TYR A 23 -27.15 -15.90 -2.34
C TYR A 23 -26.89 -15.07 -3.60
N LEU A 24 -26.09 -13.98 -3.51
CA LEU A 24 -25.70 -13.19 -4.69
C LEU A 24 -24.83 -14.01 -5.64
N LEU A 25 -23.90 -14.80 -5.12
CA LEU A 25 -23.09 -15.71 -5.95
C LEU A 25 -23.97 -16.78 -6.60
N ALA A 26 -24.90 -17.37 -5.84
CA ALA A 26 -25.83 -18.35 -6.37
C ALA A 26 -26.71 -17.77 -7.50
N SER A 27 -27.21 -16.55 -7.31
CA SER A 27 -27.99 -15.83 -8.31
C SER A 27 -27.16 -15.52 -9.56
N ILE A 28 -25.93 -15.04 -9.41
CA ILE A 28 -25.00 -14.77 -10.53
C ILE A 28 -24.75 -16.06 -11.32
N MET A 29 -24.49 -17.16 -10.63
CA MET A 29 -24.22 -18.45 -11.29
C MET A 29 -25.47 -19.00 -12.01
N SER A 30 -26.65 -18.86 -11.43
CA SER A 30 -27.92 -19.25 -12.05
C SER A 30 -28.18 -18.44 -13.31
N GLU A 31 -28.08 -17.11 -13.22
CA GLU A 31 -28.27 -16.22 -14.38
C GLU A 31 -27.19 -16.44 -15.47
N ALA A 32 -25.95 -16.70 -15.08
CA ALA A 32 -24.91 -17.00 -16.04
C ALA A 32 -25.19 -18.28 -16.80
N LYS A 33 -25.68 -19.32 -16.12
CA LYS A 33 -26.09 -20.60 -16.76
C LYS A 33 -27.26 -20.44 -17.71
N SER A 34 -28.21 -19.55 -17.41
CA SER A 34 -29.39 -19.33 -18.29
C SER A 34 -29.09 -18.40 -19.47
N THR A 35 -28.10 -17.50 -19.32
CA THR A 35 -27.80 -16.44 -20.29
C THR A 35 -26.65 -16.80 -21.22
N PHE A 36 -25.59 -17.46 -20.72
CA PHE A 36 -24.37 -17.74 -21.48
C PHE A 36 -24.12 -19.23 -21.70
N GLN A 37 -23.40 -19.52 -22.78
CA GLN A 37 -22.78 -20.83 -22.99
C GLN A 37 -21.54 -20.88 -22.10
N LEU A 38 -21.61 -21.59 -20.97
CA LEU A 38 -20.46 -21.76 -20.08
C LEU A 38 -19.64 -22.97 -20.58
N PRO A 39 -18.41 -22.76 -21.04
CA PRO A 39 -17.53 -23.88 -21.38
C PRO A 39 -17.10 -24.62 -20.13
N ASP A 40 -16.76 -25.90 -20.26
CA ASP A 40 -16.07 -26.65 -19.25
C ASP A 40 -14.78 -25.91 -18.92
N PHE A 41 -14.53 -25.67 -17.64
CA PHE A 41 -13.49 -24.87 -17.01
C PHE A 41 -12.37 -24.39 -17.98
N ASN A 42 -12.49 -23.19 -18.51
CA ASN A 42 -11.45 -22.53 -19.29
C ASN A 42 -10.98 -21.25 -18.55
N PRO A 43 -9.81 -21.26 -17.90
CA PRO A 43 -9.29 -20.10 -17.16
C PRO A 43 -8.93 -18.91 -18.05
N ASN A 44 -8.79 -19.11 -19.37
CA ASN A 44 -8.42 -18.10 -20.36
C ASN A 44 -9.60 -17.66 -21.23
N LEU A 45 -10.80 -17.67 -20.68
CA LEU A 45 -12.00 -17.26 -21.40
C LEU A 45 -12.04 -15.76 -21.63
N ASP A 46 -11.76 -15.30 -22.84
CA ASP A 46 -11.75 -13.88 -23.19
C ASP A 46 -13.16 -13.28 -23.39
N LYS A 47 -14.14 -14.09 -23.79
CA LYS A 47 -15.52 -13.65 -24.11
C LYS A 47 -16.55 -14.69 -23.71
N LEU A 48 -17.63 -14.24 -23.07
CA LEU A 48 -18.81 -15.02 -22.82
C LEU A 48 -19.72 -14.99 -24.09
N VAL A 49 -20.14 -16.15 -24.55
CA VAL A 49 -21.03 -16.29 -25.70
C VAL A 49 -22.47 -16.46 -25.19
N LEU A 50 -23.40 -15.68 -25.74
CA LEU A 50 -24.83 -15.81 -25.41
C LEU A 50 -25.36 -17.17 -25.92
N LYS A 51 -26.32 -17.72 -25.20
CA LYS A 51 -27.12 -18.86 -25.68
C LYS A 51 -28.01 -18.42 -26.84
N SER A 52 -28.53 -19.38 -27.61
CA SER A 52 -29.51 -19.14 -28.65
C SER A 52 -30.80 -18.52 -28.09
N GLU A 53 -31.19 -18.92 -26.90
CA GLU A 53 -32.32 -18.37 -26.15
C GLU A 53 -31.84 -17.90 -24.75
N PRO A 54 -31.26 -16.71 -24.67
CA PRO A 54 -30.74 -16.20 -23.39
C PRO A 54 -31.86 -15.70 -22.49
N SER A 55 -31.67 -15.77 -21.18
CA SER A 55 -32.58 -15.16 -20.21
C SER A 55 -32.72 -13.65 -20.47
N VAL A 56 -33.97 -13.16 -20.54
CA VAL A 56 -34.25 -11.73 -20.74
C VAL A 56 -33.67 -10.91 -19.58
N GLY A 57 -32.78 -9.98 -19.90
CA GLY A 57 -32.15 -9.16 -18.89
C GLY A 57 -31.10 -9.87 -18.03
N GLY A 58 -30.73 -11.14 -18.31
CA GLY A 58 -29.81 -11.92 -17.48
C GLY A 58 -28.45 -11.24 -17.28
N GLY A 59 -27.89 -10.64 -18.34
CA GLY A 59 -26.66 -9.87 -18.22
C GLY A 59 -26.77 -8.66 -17.28
N GLN A 60 -27.93 -8.00 -17.20
CA GLN A 60 -28.16 -6.88 -16.29
C GLN A 60 -28.32 -7.37 -14.84
N VAL A 61 -29.01 -8.48 -14.63
CA VAL A 61 -29.16 -9.11 -13.31
C VAL A 61 -27.79 -9.51 -12.76
N ILE A 62 -26.93 -10.14 -13.59
CA ILE A 62 -25.56 -10.47 -13.20
C ILE A 62 -24.78 -9.23 -12.81
N ARG A 63 -24.87 -8.14 -13.56
CA ARG A 63 -24.17 -6.88 -13.25
C ARG A 63 -24.64 -6.30 -11.94
N ASN A 64 -25.95 -6.21 -11.71
CA ASN A 64 -26.53 -5.67 -10.49
C ASN A 64 -26.10 -6.48 -9.26
N ASN A 65 -26.13 -7.80 -9.35
CA ASN A 65 -25.71 -8.69 -8.27
C ASN A 65 -24.21 -8.60 -7.99
N LEU A 66 -23.36 -8.42 -9.01
CA LEU A 66 -21.93 -8.19 -8.84
C LEU A 66 -21.66 -6.84 -8.16
N GLU A 67 -22.34 -5.78 -8.57
CA GLU A 67 -22.20 -4.46 -7.96
C GLU A 67 -22.65 -4.49 -6.50
N GLU A 68 -23.79 -5.13 -6.21
CA GLU A 68 -24.29 -5.31 -4.84
C GLU A 68 -23.31 -6.12 -3.99
N LEU A 69 -22.79 -7.23 -4.52
CA LEU A 69 -21.80 -8.08 -3.83
C LEU A 69 -20.55 -7.29 -3.48
N PHE A 70 -19.99 -6.54 -4.43
CA PHE A 70 -18.79 -5.73 -4.19
C PHE A 70 -19.02 -4.64 -3.15
N ILE A 71 -20.15 -3.94 -3.21
CA ILE A 71 -20.51 -2.93 -2.21
C ILE A 71 -20.63 -3.56 -0.82
N LYS A 72 -21.31 -4.70 -0.70
CA LYS A 72 -21.50 -5.39 0.58
C LYS A 72 -20.19 -5.96 1.13
N LEU A 73 -19.32 -6.53 0.31
CA LEU A 73 -18.00 -6.99 0.73
C LEU A 73 -17.15 -5.86 1.31
N ILE A 74 -17.17 -4.70 0.66
CA ILE A 74 -16.49 -3.50 1.17
C ILE A 74 -17.09 -3.10 2.52
N ARG A 75 -18.43 -3.07 2.66
CA ARG A 75 -19.11 -2.69 3.91
C ARG A 75 -18.83 -3.66 5.07
N VAL A 76 -18.78 -4.96 4.81
CA VAL A 76 -18.47 -5.98 5.85
C VAL A 76 -17.07 -5.79 6.41
N GLU A 77 -16.12 -5.45 5.57
CA GLU A 77 -14.74 -5.22 6.04
C GLU A 77 -14.58 -3.87 6.75
N THR A 78 -15.31 -2.84 6.32
CA THR A 78 -15.33 -1.54 6.98
C THR A 78 -16.13 -1.52 8.29
N ALA A 79 -17.05 -2.49 8.50
CA ALA A 79 -17.80 -2.65 9.75
C ALA A 79 -17.01 -3.34 10.88
N LYS A 80 -15.81 -3.89 10.62
CA LYS A 80 -14.94 -4.41 11.69
C LYS A 80 -14.40 -3.23 12.51
N PRO A 81 -14.50 -3.24 13.85
CA PRO A 81 -14.24 -2.08 14.71
C PRO A 81 -12.75 -1.72 14.87
N ALA A 82 -11.96 -1.77 13.81
CA ALA A 82 -10.57 -1.35 13.77
C ALA A 82 -10.22 -0.47 12.57
N SER A 83 -11.20 0.02 11.83
CA SER A 83 -10.94 1.05 10.82
C SER A 83 -12.22 1.81 10.51
N LYS A 84 -12.49 2.84 11.33
CA LYS A 84 -13.40 3.89 10.92
C LYS A 84 -12.89 4.54 9.64
N GLU A 85 -13.81 4.73 8.69
CA GLU A 85 -13.75 5.71 7.62
C GLU A 85 -12.88 5.40 6.41
N VAL A 86 -13.42 4.67 5.42
CA VAL A 86 -12.77 4.67 4.11
C VAL A 86 -13.71 4.83 2.91
N PHE A 87 -14.96 5.23 2.99
CA PHE A 87 -15.70 5.19 1.71
C PHE A 87 -16.61 6.36 1.31
N ILE A 88 -16.56 7.53 1.90
CA ILE A 88 -17.30 8.70 1.32
C ILE A 88 -16.55 10.03 1.39
N SER A 89 -15.37 10.10 1.87
CA SER A 89 -14.57 11.29 1.62
C SER A 89 -13.43 10.95 0.70
N LYS A 90 -13.55 11.42 -0.48
CA LYS A 90 -12.45 11.76 -1.33
C LYS A 90 -11.41 12.42 -0.44
N ILE A 91 -10.30 11.70 -0.18
CA ILE A 91 -9.00 12.34 -0.05
C ILE A 91 -8.97 13.60 0.84
N GLU A 92 -9.08 13.39 2.14
CA GLU A 92 -8.41 14.22 3.13
C GLU A 92 -7.62 13.36 4.14
N ASP A 93 -7.37 12.10 3.83
CA ASP A 93 -6.46 11.23 4.58
C ASP A 93 -5.02 11.30 4.05
N SER A 94 -4.60 12.53 3.74
CA SER A 94 -3.17 12.75 3.56
C SER A 94 -2.42 12.50 4.88
N ASP A 95 -3.08 12.61 6.01
CA ASP A 95 -2.54 12.37 7.34
C ASP A 95 -2.29 10.89 7.58
N ALA A 96 -3.29 10.04 7.32
CA ALA A 96 -3.14 8.59 7.46
C ALA A 96 -2.07 8.01 6.52
N LEU A 97 -2.00 8.50 5.28
CA LEU A 97 -0.98 8.06 4.32
C LEU A 97 0.43 8.48 4.74
N GLU A 98 0.60 9.70 5.29
CA GLU A 98 1.87 10.15 5.84
C GLU A 98 2.30 9.28 7.00
N ASP A 99 1.40 9.04 7.96
CA ASP A 99 1.67 8.22 9.14
C ASP A 99 2.05 6.79 8.75
N GLU A 100 1.41 6.20 7.74
CA GLU A 100 1.75 4.88 7.23
C GLU A 100 3.14 4.87 6.58
N ILE A 101 3.47 5.89 5.78
CA ILE A 101 4.81 6.03 5.21
C ILE A 101 5.84 6.15 6.32
N VAL A 102 5.62 7.02 7.31
CA VAL A 102 6.55 7.21 8.45
C VAL A 102 6.77 5.90 9.19
N LYS A 103 5.71 5.16 9.54
CA LYS A 103 5.82 3.85 10.20
C LYS A 103 6.64 2.84 9.38
N ILE A 104 6.44 2.80 8.06
CA ILE A 104 7.23 1.93 7.19
C ILE A 104 8.72 2.32 7.23
N LEU A 105 9.03 3.62 7.20
CA LEU A 105 10.40 4.11 7.26
C LEU A 105 11.06 3.82 8.60
N GLU A 106 10.36 4.08 9.71
CA GLU A 106 10.84 3.81 11.07
C GLU A 106 11.14 2.33 11.30
N ASN A 107 10.24 1.43 10.84
CA ASN A 107 10.42 -0.01 10.96
C ASN A 107 11.58 -0.54 10.08
N ASN A 108 12.05 0.24 9.13
CA ASN A 108 13.11 -0.16 8.19
C ASN A 108 14.41 0.65 8.34
N VAL A 109 14.63 1.35 9.45
CA VAL A 109 15.82 2.20 9.67
C VAL A 109 17.12 1.42 9.51
N TYR A 110 17.15 0.16 9.92
CA TYR A 110 18.29 -0.77 9.76
C TYR A 110 18.29 -1.55 8.44
N GLY A 111 17.42 -1.18 7.51
CA GLY A 111 17.31 -1.84 6.20
C GLY A 111 17.54 -0.87 5.04
N ASN A 112 17.30 -1.39 3.83
CA ASN A 112 17.16 -0.59 2.63
C ASN A 112 15.72 -0.67 2.15
N ILE A 113 15.07 0.49 2.03
CA ILE A 113 13.73 0.58 1.48
C ILE A 113 13.74 1.41 0.20
N THR A 114 12.99 0.94 -0.79
CA THR A 114 12.84 1.64 -2.06
C THR A 114 11.46 2.29 -2.16
N LEU A 115 11.33 3.30 -3.01
CA LEU A 115 10.01 3.90 -3.30
C LEU A 115 9.04 2.88 -3.93
N ASP A 116 9.56 1.87 -4.64
CA ASP A 116 8.77 0.77 -5.17
C ASP A 116 8.16 -0.06 -4.04
N ALA A 117 8.98 -0.47 -3.08
CA ALA A 117 8.51 -1.25 -1.94
C ALA A 117 7.44 -0.51 -1.11
N ILE A 118 7.61 0.82 -0.91
CA ILE A 118 6.60 1.65 -0.23
C ILE A 118 5.31 1.74 -1.07
N SER A 119 5.46 1.96 -2.37
CA SER A 119 4.35 2.03 -3.32
C SER A 119 3.53 0.74 -3.34
N ASP A 120 4.20 -0.40 -3.35
CA ASP A 120 3.58 -1.73 -3.35
C ASP A 120 2.91 -2.03 -2.00
N ALA A 121 3.56 -1.71 -0.89
CA ALA A 121 3.03 -1.93 0.46
C ALA A 121 1.76 -1.11 0.73
N LEU A 122 1.72 0.13 0.25
CA LEU A 122 0.60 1.05 0.47
C LEU A 122 -0.43 1.02 -0.66
N HIS A 123 -0.15 0.31 -1.76
CA HIS A 123 -1.00 0.26 -2.94
C HIS A 123 -1.29 1.64 -3.58
N TYR A 124 -0.37 2.59 -3.43
CA TYR A 124 -0.42 3.91 -4.04
C TYR A 124 0.70 4.09 -5.07
N GLY A 125 0.41 4.80 -6.15
CA GLY A 125 1.45 5.13 -7.14
C GLY A 125 2.56 6.02 -6.55
N LYS A 126 3.83 5.78 -6.93
CA LYS A 126 5.02 6.54 -6.47
C LYS A 126 4.83 8.06 -6.53
N THR A 127 4.23 8.56 -7.62
CA THR A 127 3.97 10.00 -7.78
C THR A 127 3.04 10.52 -6.69
N THR A 128 2.02 9.73 -6.31
CA THR A 128 1.05 10.09 -5.27
C THR A 128 1.71 10.14 -3.91
N ILE A 129 2.42 9.06 -3.51
CA ILE A 129 3.10 9.02 -2.21
C ILE A 129 4.14 10.13 -2.07
N CYS A 130 4.96 10.37 -3.11
CA CYS A 130 5.96 11.43 -3.09
C CYS A 130 5.35 12.83 -2.99
N LYS A 131 4.29 13.12 -3.75
CA LYS A 131 3.61 14.42 -3.73
C LYS A 131 2.91 14.67 -2.40
N THR A 132 2.14 13.68 -1.91
CA THR A 132 1.42 13.80 -0.65
C THR A 132 2.39 13.99 0.50
N PHE A 133 3.40 13.14 0.62
CA PHE A 133 4.41 13.22 1.68
C PHE A 133 5.14 14.56 1.67
N LYS A 134 5.60 15.02 0.48
CA LYS A 134 6.31 16.30 0.36
C LYS A 134 5.41 17.50 0.67
N LYS A 135 4.12 17.44 0.28
CA LYS A 135 3.16 18.51 0.57
C LYS A 135 2.96 18.71 2.08
N ARG A 136 3.00 17.61 2.84
CA ARG A 136 2.75 17.62 4.29
C ARG A 136 4.00 17.88 5.11
N THR A 137 5.08 17.13 4.86
CA THR A 137 6.32 17.19 5.64
C THR A 137 7.30 18.25 5.15
N GLY A 138 7.08 18.81 3.96
CA GLY A 138 8.06 19.67 3.28
C GLY A 138 9.28 18.92 2.76
N LYS A 139 9.40 17.61 2.99
CA LYS A 139 10.58 16.78 2.69
C LYS A 139 10.25 15.69 1.68
N THR A 140 11.28 15.22 1.00
CA THR A 140 11.15 13.98 0.21
C THR A 140 11.16 12.77 1.13
N ILE A 141 10.50 11.67 0.74
CA ILE A 141 10.49 10.40 1.50
C ILE A 141 11.92 9.92 1.78
N ILE A 142 12.78 9.92 0.75
CA ILE A 142 14.19 9.50 0.91
C ILE A 142 14.97 10.48 1.81
N GLY A 143 14.69 11.79 1.70
CA GLY A 143 15.30 12.79 2.60
C GLY A 143 14.94 12.55 4.06
N TYR A 144 13.67 12.32 4.33
CA TYR A 144 13.17 11.99 5.66
C TYR A 144 13.76 10.68 6.19
N TYR A 145 13.81 9.65 5.34
CA TYR A 145 14.42 8.36 5.70
C TYR A 145 15.90 8.48 6.09
N LEU A 146 16.67 9.29 5.34
CA LEU A 146 18.06 9.56 5.69
C LEU A 146 18.18 10.31 7.03
N GLU A 147 17.26 11.23 7.33
CA GLU A 147 17.22 11.90 8.64
C GLU A 147 16.98 10.89 9.78
N LEU A 148 16.02 9.96 9.63
CA LEU A 148 15.80 8.89 10.62
C LEU A 148 17.05 8.06 10.85
N LYS A 149 17.75 7.65 9.78
CA LYS A 149 19.03 6.92 9.89
C LYS A 149 20.11 7.73 10.62
N ILE A 150 20.17 9.04 10.38
CA ILE A 150 21.13 9.89 11.07
C ILE A 150 20.78 10.08 12.56
N GLU A 151 19.50 10.22 12.91
CA GLU A 151 19.08 10.26 14.31
C GLU A 151 19.41 8.95 15.04
N GLU A 152 19.18 7.80 14.39
CA GLU A 152 19.57 6.51 14.94
C GLU A 152 21.11 6.37 15.07
N SER A 153 21.86 6.86 14.07
CA SER A 153 23.33 6.87 14.14
C SER A 153 23.88 7.67 15.33
N LYS A 154 23.21 8.76 15.74
CA LYS A 154 23.59 9.53 16.93
C LYS A 154 23.46 8.70 18.21
N LYS A 155 22.46 7.81 18.30
CA LYS A 155 22.31 6.89 19.45
C LYS A 155 23.46 5.88 19.47
N LEU A 156 23.73 5.26 18.31
CA LEU A 156 24.83 4.29 18.18
C LEU A 156 26.23 4.90 18.45
N ILE A 157 26.43 6.19 18.10
CA ILE A 157 27.67 6.92 18.46
C ILE A 157 27.78 7.08 19.98
N ARG A 158 26.70 7.40 20.68
CA ARG A 158 26.66 7.48 22.15
C ARG A 158 26.95 6.12 22.82
N GLU A 159 26.56 5.03 22.17
CA GLU A 159 26.90 3.65 22.58
C GLU A 159 28.34 3.25 22.23
N ASN A 160 29.15 4.17 21.75
CA ASN A 160 30.55 3.94 21.36
C ASN A 160 30.77 2.93 20.23
N ARG A 161 29.78 2.70 19.37
CA ARG A 161 29.96 1.90 18.16
C ARG A 161 30.92 2.57 17.20
N SER A 162 31.67 1.79 16.44
CA SER A 162 32.56 2.33 15.40
C SER A 162 31.74 2.90 14.23
N PHE A 163 32.27 3.91 13.55
CA PHE A 163 31.58 4.51 12.40
C PHE A 163 31.38 3.52 11.24
N SER A 164 32.28 2.56 11.11
CA SER A 164 32.16 1.50 10.11
C SER A 164 31.00 0.56 10.42
N GLU A 165 30.87 0.12 11.67
CA GLU A 165 29.73 -0.68 12.13
C GLU A 165 28.41 0.07 11.97
N ILE A 166 28.36 1.36 12.35
CA ILE A 166 27.17 2.20 12.21
C ILE A 166 26.76 2.32 10.74
N SER A 167 27.73 2.60 9.85
CA SER A 167 27.49 2.69 8.41
C SER A 167 26.91 1.40 7.84
N SER A 168 27.46 0.26 8.24
CA SER A 168 26.99 -1.07 7.80
C SER A 168 25.63 -1.43 8.40
N SER A 169 25.44 -1.22 9.70
CA SER A 169 24.17 -1.53 10.39
C SER A 169 22.98 -0.72 9.85
N LEU A 170 23.22 0.53 9.50
CA LEU A 170 22.21 1.41 8.91
C LEU A 170 22.15 1.31 7.38
N CYS A 171 22.79 0.32 6.77
CA CYS A 171 22.77 0.06 5.34
C CYS A 171 23.11 1.30 4.49
N PHE A 172 24.18 2.03 4.84
CA PHE A 172 24.78 3.00 3.95
C PHE A 172 25.70 2.29 2.97
N ASP A 173 25.70 2.73 1.71
CA ASP A 173 26.55 2.13 0.66
C ASP A 173 28.05 2.14 0.99
N SER A 174 28.48 3.11 1.79
CA SER A 174 29.86 3.24 2.23
C SER A 174 30.00 4.20 3.42
N LEU A 175 31.10 4.05 4.17
CA LEU A 175 31.44 4.98 5.26
C LEU A 175 31.60 6.45 4.78
N PRO A 176 32.17 6.74 3.59
CA PRO A 176 32.16 8.10 3.05
C PRO A 176 30.75 8.62 2.78
N HIS A 177 29.84 7.78 2.25
CA HIS A 177 28.44 8.16 2.03
C HIS A 177 27.74 8.50 3.36
N PHE A 178 27.91 7.66 4.38
CA PHE A 178 27.42 7.94 5.73
C PHE A 178 27.96 9.28 6.27
N THR A 179 29.27 9.47 6.23
CA THR A 179 29.93 10.68 6.75
C THR A 179 29.43 11.95 6.06
N LYS A 180 29.31 11.92 4.73
CA LYS A 180 28.80 13.04 3.94
C LYS A 180 27.34 13.34 4.27
N THR A 181 26.52 12.31 4.41
CA THR A 181 25.09 12.44 4.73
C THR A 181 24.92 12.97 6.16
N PHE A 182 25.68 12.43 7.12
CA PHE A 182 25.67 12.91 8.51
C PHE A 182 26.02 14.40 8.57
N LYS A 183 27.13 14.82 7.93
CA LYS A 183 27.54 16.24 7.91
C LYS A 183 26.49 17.12 7.23
N ARG A 184 25.87 16.68 6.17
CA ARG A 184 24.81 17.43 5.46
C ARG A 184 23.59 17.68 6.36
N ILE A 185 23.22 16.70 7.20
CA ILE A 185 22.00 16.80 8.03
C ILE A 185 22.28 17.48 9.37
N THR A 186 23.45 17.21 9.97
CA THR A 186 23.79 17.70 11.31
C THR A 186 24.73 18.90 11.33
N THR A 187 25.26 19.31 10.20
CA THR A 187 26.33 20.32 9.99
C THR A 187 27.71 19.89 10.52
N MET A 188 27.80 18.80 11.28
CA MET A 188 29.04 18.24 11.85
C MET A 188 29.37 16.90 11.24
N THR A 189 30.64 16.51 11.22
CA THR A 189 31.03 15.13 10.91
C THR A 189 30.69 14.21 12.09
N PRO A 190 30.55 12.86 11.87
CA PRO A 190 30.34 11.92 12.97
C PRO A 190 31.43 12.00 14.05
N ARG A 191 32.67 12.30 13.67
CA ARG A 191 33.82 12.46 14.59
C ARG A 191 33.68 13.73 15.44
N GLU A 192 33.34 14.86 14.81
CA GLU A 192 33.08 16.12 15.51
C GLU A 192 31.91 15.98 16.48
N TYR A 193 30.83 15.32 16.05
CA TYR A 193 29.70 15.02 16.91
C TYR A 193 30.09 14.16 18.11
N LYS A 194 30.87 13.08 17.88
CA LYS A 194 31.36 12.23 19.00
C LYS A 194 32.17 13.02 20.00
N ASN A 195 33.05 13.91 19.54
CA ASN A 195 33.89 14.73 20.40
C ASN A 195 33.10 15.81 21.16
N SER A 196 31.92 16.22 20.65
CA SER A 196 31.08 17.23 21.32
C SER A 196 30.22 16.67 22.44
N ILE A 197 30.10 15.36 22.58
CA ILE A 197 29.27 14.68 23.58
C ILE A 197 30.08 13.91 24.63
N LEU A 198 31.41 13.83 24.44
CA LEU A 198 32.37 13.31 25.43
C LEU A 198 32.83 14.43 26.36
#